data_fda82643170bc1fc1847c29872e421c6
#
_entry.id   fda82643170bc1fc1847c29872e421c6
#
_cell.length_a   1.000
_cell.length_b   1.000
_cell.length_c   1.000
_cell.angle_alpha   90.00
_cell.angle_beta   90.00
_cell.angle_gamma   90.00
#
_symmetry.space_group_name_H-M   'P 1'
#
loop_
_entity.id
_entity.type
_entity.pdbx_description
1 polymer ?
#
loop_
_entity_poly.entity_id
_entity_poly.type
_entity_poly.pdbx_seq_one_letter_code
_entity_poly.pdbx_strand_id
1 'polypeptide(L)' 'MITVTRLDKRVVVINTELIKMIEATPDTIITLINGDTLVVRESVDEIVERAIDYARQIRSFQVV' A
#
# COMPACT_ATOMS: atom_id res chain seq x y z
N MET A 1 -2.95 -3.22 -6.96
CA MET A 1 -2.29 -1.91 -7.09
C MET A 1 -2.99 -0.89 -6.23
N ILE A 2 -2.23 -0.18 -5.44
CA ILE A 2 -2.77 0.94 -4.66
C ILE A 2 -1.88 2.16 -4.86
N THR A 3 -2.45 3.33 -4.66
CA THR A 3 -1.73 4.60 -4.76
C THR A 3 -1.34 5.05 -3.35
N VAL A 4 -0.09 5.42 -3.16
CA VAL A 4 0.40 5.98 -1.91
C VAL A 4 1.19 7.26 -2.21
N THR A 5 1.37 8.10 -1.20
CA THR A 5 2.04 9.39 -1.32
C THR A 5 3.32 9.38 -0.48
N ARG A 6 4.45 9.60 -1.12
CA ARG A 6 5.74 9.72 -0.43
C ARG A 6 5.77 11.01 0.39
N LEU A 7 6.71 11.09 1.33
CA LEU A 7 6.83 12.28 2.18
C LEU A 7 7.09 13.56 1.37
N ASP A 8 7.76 13.45 0.23
CA ASP A 8 8.01 14.60 -0.65
C ASP A 8 6.83 14.92 -1.57
N LYS A 9 5.66 14.34 -1.31
CA LYS A 9 4.39 14.52 -2.03
C LYS A 9 4.31 13.84 -3.39
N ARG A 10 5.31 13.07 -3.78
CA ARG A 10 5.22 12.28 -5.02
C ARG A 10 4.28 11.10 -4.83
N VAL A 11 3.43 10.90 -5.82
CA VAL A 11 2.47 9.80 -5.82
C VAL A 11 3.11 8.58 -6.47
N VAL A 12 2.97 7.43 -5.83
CA VAL A 12 3.54 6.17 -6.30
C VAL A 12 2.44 5.12 -6.31
N VAL A 13 2.40 4.32 -7.36
CA VAL A 13 1.49 3.17 -7.45
C VAL A 13 2.31 1.92 -7.14
N ILE A 14 1.87 1.13 -6.17
CA ILE A 14 2.58 -0.08 -5.75
C ILE A 14 1.68 -1.30 -5.89
N ASN A 15 2.31 -2.45 -6.14
CA ASN A 15 1.63 -3.73 -6.17
C ASN A 15 1.49 -4.23 -4.73
N THR A 16 0.26 -4.40 -4.27
CA THR A 16 -0.01 -4.82 -2.89
C THR A 16 0.56 -6.20 -2.58
N GLU A 17 0.71 -7.07 -3.57
CA GLU A 17 1.27 -8.40 -3.36
C GLU A 17 2.76 -8.37 -3.05
N LEU A 18 3.44 -7.25 -3.30
CA LEU A 18 4.85 -7.07 -2.98
C LEU A 18 5.07 -6.51 -1.58
N ILE A 19 4.01 -6.18 -0.86
CA ILE A 19 4.11 -5.63 0.50
C ILE A 19 4.36 -6.79 1.47
N LYS A 20 5.46 -6.69 2.22
CA LYS A 20 5.78 -7.64 3.26
C LYS A 20 5.18 -7.22 4.59
N MET A 21 5.35 -5.96 4.97
CA MET A 21 4.81 -5.42 6.22
C MET A 21 4.65 -3.92 6.13
N ILE A 22 3.81 -3.39 7.01
CA ILE A 22 3.57 -1.95 7.14
C ILE A 22 3.71 -1.60 8.62
N GLU A 23 4.53 -0.60 8.92
CA GLU A 23 4.78 -0.15 10.29
C GLU A 23 4.54 1.36 10.41
N ALA A 24 4.26 1.81 11.63
CA ALA A 24 4.00 3.24 11.89
C ALA A 24 4.77 3.70 13.13
N THR A 25 6.07 3.92 12.99
CA THR A 25 6.94 4.35 14.10
C THR A 25 8.14 5.17 13.61
N PRO A 26 8.08 6.52 13.62
CA PRO A 26 6.90 7.38 13.79
C PRO A 26 6.08 7.53 12.53
N ASP A 27 6.71 7.35 11.35
CA ASP A 27 6.04 7.48 10.06
C ASP A 27 5.60 6.11 9.56
N THR A 28 4.67 6.12 8.61
CA THR A 28 4.23 4.88 7.97
C THR A 28 5.31 4.41 7.01
N ILE A 29 5.83 3.21 7.25
CA ILE A 29 6.87 2.59 6.44
C ILE A 29 6.32 1.31 5.83
N ILE A 30 6.37 1.22 4.51
CA ILE A 30 6.00 0.01 3.78
C ILE A 30 7.29 -0.72 3.40
N THR A 31 7.41 -1.97 3.82
CA THR A 31 8.54 -2.81 3.45
C THR A 31 8.08 -3.79 2.38
N LEU A 32 8.79 -3.83 1.27
CA LEU A 32 8.51 -4.73 0.17
C LEU A 32 9.26 -6.05 0.34
N ILE A 33 8.82 -7.08 -0.36
CA ILE A 33 9.39 -8.43 -0.21
C ILE A 33 10.85 -8.52 -0.62
N ASN A 34 11.33 -7.61 -1.47
CA ASN A 34 12.75 -7.54 -1.87
C ASN A 34 13.61 -6.77 -0.86
N GLY A 35 13.02 -6.27 0.23
CA GLY A 35 13.74 -5.52 1.26
C GLY A 35 13.69 -4.01 1.09
N ASP A 36 13.19 -3.51 -0.03
CA ASP A 36 13.07 -2.06 -0.22
C ASP A 36 12.01 -1.48 0.72
N THR A 37 12.22 -0.25 1.15
CA THR A 37 11.29 0.46 2.04
C THR A 37 10.77 1.72 1.40
N LEU A 38 9.56 2.08 1.77
CA LEU A 38 8.87 3.27 1.28
C LEU A 38 8.25 3.99 2.45
N VAL A 39 8.62 5.25 2.68
CA VAL A 39 8.00 6.07 3.73
C VAL A 39 6.90 6.89 3.09
N VAL A 40 5.69 6.77 3.61
CA VAL A 40 4.51 7.38 3.01
C VAL A 40 3.73 8.22 4.01
N ARG A 41 2.85 9.09 3.48
CA ARG A 41 2.04 10.00 4.28
C ARG A 41 0.77 9.36 4.82
N GLU A 42 0.25 8.37 4.11
CA GLU A 42 -0.97 7.68 4.53
C GLU A 42 -0.75 6.95 5.85
N SER A 43 -1.81 6.83 6.64
CA SER A 43 -1.76 5.99 7.84
C SER A 43 -1.78 4.52 7.45
N VAL A 44 -1.37 3.67 8.40
CA VAL A 44 -1.47 2.22 8.20
C VAL A 44 -2.91 1.82 7.85
N ASP A 45 -3.87 2.38 8.58
CA ASP A 45 -5.29 2.07 8.36
C ASP A 45 -5.74 2.45 6.95
N GLU A 46 -5.30 3.60 6.45
CA GLU A 46 -5.64 4.02 5.09
C GLU A 46 -5.08 3.06 4.05
N ILE A 47 -3.84 2.60 4.23
CA ILE A 47 -3.21 1.68 3.29
C ILE A 47 -3.92 0.33 3.31
N VAL A 48 -4.23 -0.18 4.49
CA VAL A 48 -4.96 -1.44 4.65
C VAL A 48 -6.34 -1.34 3.97
N GLU A 49 -7.03 -0.23 4.18
CA GLU A 49 -8.33 -0.01 3.57
C GLU A 49 -8.25 0.02 2.04
N ARG A 50 -7.26 0.71 1.49
CA ARG A 50 -7.04 0.75 0.04
C ARG A 50 -6.72 -0.63 -0.51
N ALA A 51 -5.93 -1.41 0.20
CA ALA A 51 -5.60 -2.77 -0.21
C ALA A 51 -6.82 -3.68 -0.20
N ILE A 52 -7.68 -3.56 0.80
CA ILE A 52 -8.92 -4.32 0.89
C ILE A 52 -9.86 -3.95 -0.26
N ASP A 53 -10.02 -2.65 -0.51
CA ASP A 53 -10.87 -2.17 -1.59
C ASP A 53 -10.39 -2.68 -2.95
N TYR A 54 -9.09 -2.65 -3.18
CA TYR A 54 -8.50 -3.18 -4.40
C TYR A 54 -8.79 -4.68 -4.54
N ALA A 55 -8.61 -5.44 -3.48
CA ALA A 55 -8.87 -6.88 -3.48
C ALA A 55 -10.34 -7.18 -3.79
N ARG A 56 -11.26 -6.38 -3.24
CA ARG A 56 -12.70 -6.50 -3.53
C ARG A 56 -13.01 -6.25 -5.00
N GLN A 57 -12.40 -5.23 -5.58
CA GLN A 57 -12.61 -4.88 -6.98
C GLN A 57 -12.14 -6.00 -7.90
N ILE A 58 -10.97 -6.57 -7.64
CA ILE A 58 -10.44 -7.68 -8.41
C ILE A 58 -11.34 -8.90 -8.31
N ARG A 59 -11.78 -9.21 -7.09
CA ARG A 59 -12.66 -10.37 -6.85
C ARG A 59 -13.98 -10.21 -7.58
N SER A 60 -14.54 -9.01 -7.53
CA SER A 60 -15.78 -8.68 -8.22
C SER A 60 -15.62 -8.80 -9.73
N PHE A 61 -14.48 -8.40 -10.25
CA PHE A 61 -14.18 -8.46 -11.68
C PHE A 61 -14.06 -9.90 -12.18
N GLN A 62 -13.60 -10.81 -11.33
CA GLN A 62 -13.36 -12.21 -11.69
C GLN A 62 -14.63 -13.08 -11.65
N VAL A 63 -15.68 -12.60 -11.02
CA VAL A 63 -16.95 -13.33 -10.96
C VAL A 63 -17.68 -13.16 -12.28
N VAL A 64 -17.72 -14.20 -13.06
CA VAL A 64 -18.34 -14.18 -14.38
C VAL A 64 -19.39 -15.27 -14.46
#